data_f93eb031a1d03584c35e069756abd4a6
#
_entry.id   f93eb031a1d03584c35e069756abd4a6
#
_cell.length_a   1.000
_cell.length_b   1.000
_cell.length_c   1.000
_cell.angle_alpha   90.00
_cell.angle_beta   90.00
_cell.angle_gamma   90.00
#
_symmetry.space_group_name_H-M   'P 1'
#
loop_
_entity.id
_entity.type
_entity.pdbx_description
1 polymer ?
#
loop_
_entity_poly.entity_id
_entity_poly.type
_entity_poly.pdbx_seq_one_letter_code
_entity_poly.pdbx_strand_id
1 'polypeptide(L)'
;AVITACVYFMAFYGGYSQISDNWQAICIMALGFCMSRCFSGLGVLSLPKANASGTVAEFSRKAEDRPVRITLIIYLIFLFGGAVYIRPVWGVAVCATAVLVFLFYRYKAMKYFGGTTGDLSGYFLCLCEVWMVLVLAVVTTVFPA
;
A
#
# COMPACT_ATOMS: atom_id res chain seq x y z
N ALA A 1 10.94 -17.78 -2.49
CA ALA A 1 9.74 -17.43 -1.71
C ALA A 1 10.06 -17.28 -0.22
N VAL A 2 10.63 -18.32 0.46
CA VAL A 2 10.88 -18.29 1.90
C VAL A 2 11.84 -17.17 2.31
N ILE A 3 12.98 -17.02 1.62
CA ILE A 3 13.97 -15.97 1.91
C ILE A 3 13.33 -14.59 1.80
N THR A 4 12.53 -14.34 0.78
CA THR A 4 11.82 -13.05 0.59
C THR A 4 10.85 -12.78 1.73
N ALA A 5 10.13 -13.80 2.20
CA ALA A 5 9.23 -13.68 3.33
C ALA A 5 10.01 -13.37 4.63
N CYS A 6 11.12 -14.05 4.87
CA CYS A 6 11.99 -13.78 6.03
C CYS A 6 12.51 -12.33 6.01
N VAL A 7 13.00 -11.87 4.87
CA VAL A 7 13.48 -10.46 4.71
C VAL A 7 12.35 -9.47 4.95
N TYR A 8 11.15 -9.75 4.43
CA TYR A 8 9.97 -8.93 4.67
C TYR A 8 9.66 -8.80 6.16
N PHE A 9 9.55 -9.93 6.87
CA PHE A 9 9.23 -9.91 8.30
C PHE A 9 10.32 -9.25 9.14
N MET A 10 11.60 -9.48 8.82
CA MET A 10 12.72 -8.84 9.52
C MET A 10 12.71 -7.31 9.32
N ALA A 11 12.53 -6.84 8.10
CA ALA A 11 12.48 -5.41 7.78
C ALA A 11 11.26 -4.75 8.43
N PHE A 12 10.09 -5.41 8.37
CA PHE A 12 8.87 -4.92 8.97
C PHE A 12 8.97 -4.86 10.50
N TYR A 13 9.48 -5.92 11.13
CA TYR A 13 9.68 -5.96 12.58
C TYR A 13 10.68 -4.90 13.05
N GLY A 14 11.81 -4.75 12.35
CA GLY A 14 12.81 -3.72 12.65
C GLY A 14 12.25 -2.30 12.56
N GLY A 15 11.46 -2.00 11.54
CA GLY A 15 10.79 -0.70 11.43
C GLY A 15 9.69 -0.51 12.47
N TYR A 16 8.86 -1.54 12.69
CA TYR A 16 7.76 -1.47 13.64
C TYR A 16 8.23 -1.32 15.09
N SER A 17 9.33 -1.96 15.48
CA SER A 17 9.89 -1.85 16.83
C SER A 17 10.30 -0.41 17.20
N GLN A 18 10.63 0.43 16.21
CA GLN A 18 10.98 1.83 16.42
C GLN A 18 9.76 2.72 16.69
N ILE A 19 8.58 2.31 16.27
CA ILE A 19 7.34 3.09 16.39
C ILE A 19 6.38 2.53 17.46
N SER A 20 6.71 1.38 18.07
CA SER A 20 5.83 0.63 18.98
C SER A 20 5.41 1.43 20.21
N ASP A 21 6.24 2.36 20.68
CA ASP A 21 5.97 3.17 21.88
C ASP A 21 5.13 4.43 21.58
N ASN A 22 4.84 4.69 20.31
CA ASN A 22 4.11 5.87 19.88
C ASN A 22 2.72 5.51 19.30
N TRP A 23 1.68 5.76 20.10
CA TRP A 23 0.30 5.48 19.71
C TRP A 23 -0.12 6.15 18.38
N GLN A 24 0.32 7.39 18.15
CA GLN A 24 -0.02 8.11 16.92
C GLN A 24 0.62 7.47 15.70
N ALA A 25 1.87 7.00 15.82
CA ALA A 25 2.56 6.28 14.77
C ALA A 25 1.87 4.95 14.45
N ILE A 26 1.43 4.21 15.47
CA ILE A 26 0.66 2.96 15.31
C ILE A 26 -0.65 3.24 14.57
N CYS A 27 -1.40 4.28 14.94
CA CYS A 27 -2.63 4.66 14.25
C CYS A 27 -2.37 5.02 12.78
N ILE A 28 -1.33 5.79 12.47
CA ILE A 28 -0.97 6.15 11.10
C ILE A 28 -0.58 4.89 10.29
N MET A 29 0.15 3.95 10.90
CA MET A 29 0.49 2.69 10.24
C MET A 29 -0.74 1.83 9.98
N ALA A 30 -1.70 1.78 10.91
CA ALA A 30 -2.97 1.09 10.71
C ALA A 30 -3.76 1.66 9.53
N LEU A 31 -3.81 3.00 9.41
CA LEU A 31 -4.39 3.66 8.22
C LEU A 31 -3.59 3.32 6.95
N GLY A 32 -2.27 3.21 7.05
CA GLY A 32 -1.39 2.78 5.97
C GLY A 32 -1.72 1.40 5.43
N PHE A 33 -2.03 0.44 6.29
CA PHE A 33 -2.50 -0.89 5.87
C PHE A 33 -3.80 -0.80 5.05
N CYS A 34 -4.75 0.01 5.49
CA CYS A 34 -5.99 0.21 4.74
C CYS A 34 -5.71 0.88 3.38
N MET A 35 -4.79 1.87 3.33
CA MET A 35 -4.38 2.52 2.10
C MET A 35 -3.76 1.53 1.10
N SER A 36 -2.85 0.66 1.55
CA SER A 36 -2.22 -0.33 0.69
C SER A 36 -3.25 -1.25 0.03
N ARG A 37 -4.29 -1.66 0.77
CA ARG A 37 -5.41 -2.49 0.24
C ARG A 37 -6.25 -1.72 -0.79
N CYS A 38 -6.57 -0.45 -0.52
CA CYS A 38 -7.29 0.40 -1.47
C CYS A 38 -6.50 0.59 -2.78
N PHE A 39 -5.19 0.86 -2.70
CA PHE A 39 -4.33 0.96 -3.88
C PHE A 39 -4.21 -0.35 -4.64
N SER A 40 -4.10 -1.48 -3.95
CA SER A 40 -4.12 -2.81 -4.57
C SER A 40 -5.41 -3.04 -5.35
N GLY A 41 -6.55 -2.74 -4.75
CA GLY A 41 -7.86 -2.82 -5.41
C GLY A 41 -7.96 -1.92 -6.63
N LEU A 42 -7.51 -0.66 -6.53
CA LEU A 42 -7.44 0.26 -7.67
C LEU A 42 -6.51 -0.25 -8.77
N GLY A 43 -5.38 -0.87 -8.42
CA GLY A 43 -4.48 -1.51 -9.38
C GLY A 43 -5.17 -2.61 -10.17
N VAL A 44 -5.88 -3.50 -9.47
CA VAL A 44 -6.65 -4.61 -10.09
C VAL A 44 -7.75 -4.10 -11.03
N LEU A 45 -8.44 -3.00 -10.67
CA LEU A 45 -9.52 -2.43 -11.47
C LEU A 45 -9.05 -1.53 -12.62
N SER A 46 -7.86 -0.92 -12.48
CA SER A 46 -7.37 0.10 -13.42
C SER A 46 -6.36 -0.40 -14.43
N LEU A 47 -5.67 -1.51 -14.12
CA LEU A 47 -4.67 -2.09 -15.01
C LEU A 47 -5.26 -3.21 -15.86
N PRO A 48 -4.81 -3.37 -17.11
CA PRO A 48 -5.15 -4.55 -17.90
C PRO A 48 -4.67 -5.81 -17.17
N LYS A 49 -5.32 -6.92 -17.42
CA LYS A 49 -5.00 -8.20 -16.79
C LYS A 49 -4.01 -8.95 -17.66
N ALA A 50 -2.85 -9.28 -17.09
CA ALA A 50 -1.82 -10.03 -17.79
C ALA A 50 -2.27 -11.47 -18.12
N ASN A 51 -3.22 -12.03 -17.37
CA ASN A 51 -3.76 -13.38 -17.57
C ASN A 51 -5.29 -13.37 -17.60
N ALA A 52 -5.88 -13.72 -18.73
CA ALA A 52 -7.34 -13.72 -18.94
C ALA A 52 -8.09 -14.80 -18.13
N SER A 53 -7.40 -15.85 -17.67
CA SER A 53 -7.93 -16.98 -16.92
C SER A 53 -7.55 -17.02 -15.44
N GLY A 54 -6.88 -15.98 -14.93
CA GLY A 54 -6.47 -15.92 -13.53
C GLY A 54 -7.58 -15.47 -12.58
N THR A 55 -7.44 -15.82 -11.29
CA THR A 55 -8.39 -15.44 -10.20
C THR A 55 -8.70 -13.95 -10.18
N VAL A 56 -7.71 -13.08 -10.44
CA VAL A 56 -7.87 -11.62 -10.53
C VAL A 56 -8.76 -11.21 -11.72
N ALA A 57 -8.65 -11.90 -12.85
CA ALA A 57 -9.51 -11.67 -14.02
C ALA A 57 -10.97 -12.07 -13.75
N GLU A 58 -11.18 -13.13 -13.00
CA GLU A 58 -12.52 -13.61 -12.63
C GLU A 58 -13.20 -12.69 -11.61
N PHE A 59 -12.47 -12.22 -10.60
CA PHE A 59 -12.96 -11.22 -9.65
C PHE A 59 -13.39 -9.92 -10.32
N SER A 60 -12.58 -9.42 -11.21
CA SER A 60 -12.83 -8.16 -11.91
C SER A 60 -13.93 -8.27 -12.98
N ARG A 61 -14.24 -9.45 -13.47
CA ARG A 61 -15.35 -9.66 -14.42
C ARG A 61 -16.71 -9.59 -13.72
N LYS A 62 -16.76 -9.89 -12.41
CA LYS A 62 -17.98 -9.86 -11.58
C LYS A 62 -18.23 -8.53 -10.90
N ALA A 63 -17.22 -7.67 -10.79
CA ALA A 63 -17.35 -6.35 -10.16
C ALA A 63 -17.78 -5.30 -11.20
N GLU A 64 -18.79 -4.51 -10.87
CA GLU A 64 -19.07 -3.28 -11.61
C GLU A 64 -17.92 -2.30 -11.34
N ASP A 65 -17.01 -2.14 -12.31
CA ASP A 65 -15.73 -1.42 -12.14
C ASP A 65 -15.90 0.04 -11.70
N ARG A 66 -16.97 0.72 -12.12
CA ARG A 66 -17.18 2.15 -11.81
C ARG A 66 -17.53 2.43 -10.36
N PRO A 67 -18.59 1.83 -9.77
CA PRO A 67 -18.95 2.14 -8.38
C PRO A 67 -17.87 1.71 -7.40
N VAL A 68 -17.24 0.55 -7.62
CA VAL A 68 -16.14 0.07 -6.76
C VAL A 68 -14.93 1.01 -6.81
N ARG A 69 -14.56 1.49 -7.99
CA ARG A 69 -13.46 2.47 -8.15
C ARG A 69 -13.74 3.78 -7.41
N ILE A 70 -14.96 4.31 -7.53
CA ILE A 70 -15.37 5.54 -6.83
C ILE A 70 -15.29 5.34 -5.32
N THR A 71 -15.82 4.23 -4.82
CA THR A 71 -15.77 3.90 -3.39
C THR A 71 -14.34 3.82 -2.87
N LEU A 72 -13.43 3.15 -3.58
CA LEU A 72 -12.02 3.05 -3.19
C LEU A 72 -11.32 4.41 -3.18
N ILE A 73 -11.64 5.30 -4.12
CA ILE A 73 -11.10 6.67 -4.15
C ILE A 73 -11.61 7.47 -2.95
N ILE A 74 -12.90 7.37 -2.61
CA ILE A 74 -13.48 8.04 -1.44
C ILE A 74 -12.80 7.53 -0.16
N TYR A 75 -12.61 6.22 -0.02
CA TYR A 75 -11.88 5.66 1.12
C TYR A 75 -10.43 6.18 1.19
N LEU A 76 -9.72 6.26 0.07
CA LEU A 76 -8.36 6.82 0.05
C LEU A 76 -8.31 8.26 0.51
N ILE A 77 -9.25 9.11 0.06
CA ILE A 77 -9.32 10.51 0.49
C ILE A 77 -9.54 10.59 2.01
N PHE A 78 -10.44 9.75 2.53
CA PHE A 78 -10.73 9.70 3.97
C PHE A 78 -9.54 9.21 4.79
N LEU A 79 -8.84 8.16 4.33
CA LEU A 79 -7.65 7.61 4.97
C LEU A 79 -6.48 8.60 4.95
N PHE A 80 -6.29 9.31 3.83
CA PHE A 80 -5.27 10.37 3.71
C PHE A 80 -5.57 11.51 4.67
N GLY A 81 -6.82 11.99 4.70
CA GLY A 81 -7.26 13.02 5.64
C GLY A 81 -7.04 12.60 7.09
N GLY A 82 -7.39 11.36 7.45
CA GLY A 82 -7.18 10.81 8.78
C GLY A 82 -5.71 10.74 9.19
N ALA A 83 -4.83 10.26 8.31
CA ALA A 83 -3.40 10.18 8.57
C ALA A 83 -2.76 11.57 8.77
N VAL A 84 -3.13 12.54 7.92
CA VAL A 84 -2.65 13.92 8.02
C VAL A 84 -3.23 14.63 9.26
N TYR A 85 -4.48 14.32 9.65
CA TYR A 85 -5.10 14.88 10.84
C TYR A 85 -4.42 14.43 12.12
N ILE A 86 -3.98 13.17 12.24
CA ILE A 86 -3.27 12.65 13.42
C ILE A 86 -1.93 13.36 13.59
N ARG A 87 -1.10 13.38 12.53
CA ARG A 87 0.20 14.08 12.49
C ARG A 87 0.51 14.46 11.04
N PRO A 88 0.50 15.77 10.72
CA PRO A 88 0.65 16.21 9.32
C PRO A 88 1.94 15.72 8.66
N VAL A 89 3.08 15.86 9.35
CA VAL A 89 4.39 15.46 8.78
C VAL A 89 4.46 13.96 8.55
N TRP A 90 4.06 13.17 9.53
CA TRP A 90 4.10 11.71 9.44
C TRP A 90 3.06 11.15 8.47
N GLY A 91 1.84 11.72 8.51
CA GLY A 91 0.76 11.35 7.60
C GLY A 91 1.13 11.62 6.14
N VAL A 92 1.64 12.82 5.83
CA VAL A 92 2.08 13.17 4.48
C VAL A 92 3.20 12.25 4.01
N ALA A 93 4.19 11.93 4.85
CA ALA A 93 5.29 11.04 4.51
C ALA A 93 4.80 9.63 4.15
N VAL A 94 3.90 9.05 4.96
CA VAL A 94 3.31 7.73 4.69
C VAL A 94 2.45 7.74 3.43
N CYS A 95 1.60 8.76 3.25
CA CYS A 95 0.77 8.92 2.06
C CYS A 95 1.62 9.06 0.78
N ALA A 96 2.65 9.90 0.81
CA ALA A 96 3.58 10.07 -0.32
C ALA A 96 4.28 8.76 -0.67
N THR A 97 4.73 8.01 0.35
CA THR A 97 5.35 6.70 0.16
C THR A 97 4.39 5.72 -0.50
N ALA A 98 3.16 5.62 -0.03
CA ALA A 98 2.15 4.74 -0.62
C ALA A 98 1.88 5.06 -2.09
N VAL A 99 1.78 6.34 -2.44
CA VAL A 99 1.58 6.80 -3.83
C VAL A 99 2.80 6.47 -4.69
N LEU A 100 4.02 6.74 -4.20
CA LEU A 100 5.26 6.45 -4.95
C LEU A 100 5.41 4.95 -5.23
N VAL A 101 5.17 4.10 -4.23
CA VAL A 101 5.22 2.64 -4.40
C VAL A 101 4.13 2.17 -5.37
N PHE A 102 2.93 2.77 -5.34
CA PHE A 102 1.88 2.46 -6.30
C PHE A 102 2.25 2.84 -7.73
N LEU A 103 2.85 4.00 -7.94
CA LEU A 103 3.33 4.43 -9.27
C LEU A 103 4.44 3.51 -9.79
N PHE A 104 5.37 3.13 -8.92
CA PHE A 104 6.41 2.16 -9.25
C PHE A 104 5.84 0.79 -9.62
N TYR A 105 4.86 0.29 -8.85
CA TYR A 105 4.13 -0.93 -9.14
C TYR A 105 3.46 -0.86 -10.51
N ARG A 106 2.71 0.23 -10.77
CA ARG A 106 2.02 0.45 -12.05
C ARG A 106 3.01 0.44 -13.22
N TYR A 107 4.14 1.13 -13.09
CA TYR A 107 5.17 1.15 -14.12
C TYR A 107 5.73 -0.26 -14.39
N LYS A 108 6.08 -1.01 -13.35
CA LYS A 108 6.57 -2.38 -13.49
C LYS A 108 5.54 -3.34 -14.06
N ALA A 109 4.30 -3.26 -13.59
CA ALA A 109 3.20 -4.09 -14.08
C ALA A 109 3.00 -3.95 -15.59
N MET A 110 2.99 -2.71 -16.08
CA MET A 110 2.82 -2.43 -17.50
C MET A 110 4.04 -2.81 -18.34
N LYS A 111 5.25 -2.49 -17.84
CA LYS A 111 6.48 -2.68 -18.63
C LYS A 111 6.89 -4.14 -18.78
N TYR A 112 6.77 -4.95 -17.72
CA TYR A 112 7.30 -6.31 -17.69
C TYR A 112 6.24 -7.39 -17.84
N PHE A 113 5.00 -7.12 -17.44
CA PHE A 113 3.93 -8.12 -17.40
C PHE A 113 2.75 -7.78 -18.31
N GLY A 114 2.72 -6.59 -18.92
CA GLY A 114 1.61 -6.13 -19.74
C GLY A 114 0.29 -5.96 -18.96
N GLY A 115 0.34 -6.03 -17.63
CA GLY A 115 -0.83 -5.91 -16.78
C GLY A 115 -0.62 -6.42 -15.36
N THR A 116 -1.71 -6.51 -14.58
CA THR A 116 -1.68 -7.00 -13.21
C THR A 116 -1.96 -8.49 -13.10
N THR A 117 -1.33 -9.14 -12.11
CA THR A 117 -1.62 -10.51 -11.65
C THR A 117 -1.82 -10.51 -10.14
N GLY A 118 -2.40 -11.60 -9.59
CA GLY A 118 -2.57 -11.75 -8.14
C GLY A 118 -1.25 -11.69 -7.37
N ASP A 119 -0.24 -12.37 -7.88
CA ASP A 119 1.09 -12.42 -7.26
C ASP A 119 1.77 -11.04 -7.27
N LEU A 120 1.62 -10.30 -8.37
CA LEU A 120 2.18 -8.96 -8.50
C LEU A 120 1.47 -7.96 -7.58
N SER A 121 0.15 -8.12 -7.39
CA SER A 121 -0.62 -7.36 -6.40
C SER A 121 -0.19 -7.67 -4.97
N GLY A 122 0.07 -8.94 -4.63
CA GLY A 122 0.63 -9.34 -3.35
C GLY A 122 2.03 -8.78 -3.11
N TYR A 123 2.90 -8.81 -4.13
CA TYR A 123 4.22 -8.19 -4.07
C TYR A 123 4.12 -6.67 -3.78
N PHE A 124 3.21 -5.98 -4.44
CA PHE A 124 2.95 -4.56 -4.18
C PHE A 124 2.58 -4.30 -2.73
N LEU A 125 1.67 -5.11 -2.14
CA LEU A 125 1.26 -4.97 -0.75
C LEU A 125 2.43 -5.05 0.21
N CYS A 126 3.23 -6.12 0.10
CA CYS A 126 4.40 -6.31 0.94
C CYS A 126 5.41 -5.16 0.81
N LEU A 127 5.67 -4.73 -0.43
CA LEU A 127 6.61 -3.63 -0.69
C LEU A 127 6.08 -2.31 -0.10
N CYS A 128 4.80 -2.01 -0.29
CA CYS A 128 4.17 -0.80 0.22
C CYS A 128 4.22 -0.73 1.74
N GLU A 129 3.87 -1.82 2.41
CA GLU A 129 3.84 -1.90 3.87
C GLU A 129 5.24 -1.75 4.49
N VAL A 130 6.26 -2.41 3.93
CA VAL A 130 7.64 -2.27 4.39
C VAL A 130 8.15 -0.84 4.21
N TRP A 131 7.93 -0.23 3.05
CA TRP A 131 8.37 1.14 2.83
C TRP A 131 7.65 2.14 3.72
N MET A 132 6.35 1.96 3.96
CA MET A 132 5.61 2.84 4.87
C MET A 132 6.13 2.76 6.31
N VAL A 133 6.39 1.55 6.84
CA VAL A 133 6.89 1.41 8.21
C VAL A 133 8.31 1.95 8.35
N LEU A 134 9.19 1.72 7.36
CA LEU A 134 10.55 2.25 7.38
C LEU A 134 10.57 3.78 7.31
N VAL A 135 9.79 4.38 6.40
CA VAL A 135 9.69 5.84 6.30
C VAL A 135 9.09 6.43 7.57
N LEU A 136 8.05 5.80 8.13
CA LEU A 136 7.46 6.26 9.38
C LEU A 136 8.46 6.18 10.54
N ALA A 137 9.23 5.10 10.66
CA ALA A 137 10.29 4.97 11.66
C ALA A 137 11.35 6.09 11.56
N VAL A 138 11.78 6.40 10.33
CA VAL A 138 12.74 7.50 10.11
C VAL A 138 12.11 8.85 10.45
N VAL A 139 10.89 9.11 10.00
CA VAL A 139 10.23 10.41 10.21
C VAL A 139 9.90 10.64 11.69
N THR A 140 9.54 9.60 12.43
CA THR A 140 9.32 9.70 13.89
C THR A 140 10.60 9.99 14.67
N THR A 141 11.74 9.51 14.21
CA THR A 141 13.05 9.81 14.84
C THR A 141 13.56 11.22 14.50
N VAL A 142 13.33 11.69 13.27
CA VAL A 142 13.78 13.02 12.81
C VAL A 142 12.85 14.13 13.31
N PHE A 143 11.56 13.88 13.37
CA PHE A 143 10.53 14.80 13.83
C PHE A 143 9.75 14.18 15.00
N PRO A 144 10.35 14.13 16.20
CA PRO A 144 9.68 13.56 17.36
C PRO A 144 8.37 14.27 17.68
N ALA A 145 7.50 13.59 18.42
CA ALA A 145 6.18 14.09 18.78
C ALA A 145 6.24 15.25 19.81
#